data_c9fa69b31de38fc1bc51674039ea6316
#
_entry.id   c9fa69b31de38fc1bc51674039ea6316
#
_cell.length_a   1.000
_cell.length_b   1.000
_cell.length_c   1.000
_cell.angle_alpha   90.00
_cell.angle_beta   90.00
_cell.angle_gamma   90.00
#
_symmetry.space_group_name_H-M   'P 1'
#
loop_
_entity.id
_entity.type
_entity.pdbx_description
1 polymer ?
#
loop_
_entity_poly.entity_id
_entity_poly.type
_entity_poly.pdbx_seq_one_letter_code
_entity_poly.pdbx_strand_id
1 'polypeptide(L)'
;MPKENRIQMIGEFYDMIDSLKDRSEVRLFVKSLLSADEIANLMRRIEIAVLLAGDFKYDQIIKTLKVGRDKISAVQKNLLQDDSGYKIIVKRLIENRKKRLKRVEKEEKDARESLSPLNAIKRHSPASRILPNLLDAVIEKMEDDKDLEKEALLFTPSRAPFRNNKK
;
A
#
# COMPACT_ATOMS: atom_id res chain seq x y z
N MET A 1 17.29 26.07 -18.70
CA MET A 1 18.18 25.77 -17.54
C MET A 1 19.13 24.67 -17.94
N PRO A 2 20.45 24.82 -17.74
CA PRO A 2 21.47 23.80 -18.02
C PRO A 2 21.21 22.51 -17.24
N LYS A 3 21.63 21.35 -17.79
CA LYS A 3 21.41 20.03 -17.19
C LYS A 3 22.04 19.91 -15.80
N GLU A 4 23.23 20.47 -15.65
CA GLU A 4 24.00 20.45 -14.39
C GLU A 4 23.27 21.19 -13.26
N ASN A 5 22.74 22.38 -13.53
CA ASN A 5 21.96 23.14 -12.54
C ASN A 5 20.70 22.39 -12.12
N ARG A 6 20.06 21.63 -13.02
CA ARG A 6 18.89 20.81 -12.68
C ARG A 6 19.25 19.66 -11.75
N ILE A 7 20.39 19.01 -11.99
CA ILE A 7 20.89 17.91 -11.14
C ILE A 7 21.19 18.44 -9.74
N GLN A 8 21.89 19.58 -9.67
CA GLN A 8 22.21 20.21 -8.39
C GLN A 8 20.94 20.58 -7.60
N MET A 9 19.98 21.25 -8.24
CA MET A 9 18.69 21.62 -7.59
C MET A 9 17.92 20.41 -7.08
N ILE A 10 17.95 19.28 -7.80
CA ILE A 10 17.31 18.05 -7.35
C ILE A 10 18.03 17.50 -6.11
N GLY A 11 19.35 17.51 -6.08
CA GLY A 11 20.14 17.12 -4.91
C GLY A 11 19.82 17.98 -3.69
N GLU A 12 19.87 19.31 -3.85
CA GLU A 12 19.54 20.27 -2.80
C GLU A 12 18.10 20.07 -2.27
N PHE A 13 17.16 19.72 -3.15
CA PHE A 13 15.79 19.41 -2.72
C PHE A 13 15.71 18.15 -1.85
N TYR A 14 16.48 17.10 -2.18
CA TYR A 14 16.55 15.92 -1.32
C TYR A 14 17.20 16.20 0.03
N ASP A 15 18.27 17.00 0.04
CA ASP A 15 18.94 17.44 1.27
C ASP A 15 18.00 18.25 2.17
N MET A 16 17.17 19.13 1.58
CA MET A 16 16.13 19.87 2.31
C MET A 16 15.10 18.92 2.95
N ILE A 17 14.63 17.91 2.21
CA ILE A 17 13.68 16.92 2.76
C ILE A 17 14.32 16.12 3.89
N ASP A 18 15.57 15.69 3.74
CA ASP A 18 16.29 14.87 4.73
C ASP A 18 16.61 15.69 6.01
N SER A 19 16.70 17.00 5.90
CA SER A 19 16.92 17.90 7.05
C SER A 19 15.71 18.02 7.97
N LEU A 20 14.52 17.59 7.54
CA LEU A 20 13.29 17.68 8.34
C LEU A 20 13.29 16.64 9.47
N LYS A 21 13.11 17.11 10.70
CA LYS A 21 13.28 16.28 11.91
C LYS A 21 12.02 15.52 12.31
N ASP A 22 10.87 16.09 12.09
CA ASP A 22 9.62 15.52 12.58
C ASP A 22 8.43 15.69 11.60
N ARG A 23 7.33 15.05 11.96
CA ARG A 23 6.09 15.10 11.16
C ARG A 23 5.50 16.51 11.03
N SER A 24 5.73 17.36 12.00
CA SER A 24 5.21 18.74 11.99
C SER A 24 5.95 19.57 10.96
N GLU A 25 7.27 19.48 10.94
CA GLU A 25 8.12 20.16 9.96
C GLU A 25 7.81 19.68 8.53
N VAL A 26 7.71 18.35 8.33
CA VAL A 26 7.31 17.79 7.04
C VAL A 26 5.94 18.31 6.59
N ARG A 27 4.97 18.39 7.50
CA ARG A 27 3.63 18.90 7.18
C ARG A 27 3.66 20.38 6.78
N LEU A 28 4.38 21.21 7.53
CA LEU A 28 4.51 22.63 7.24
C LEU A 28 5.23 22.87 5.91
N PHE A 29 6.33 22.15 5.68
CA PHE A 29 7.10 22.25 4.45
C PHE A 29 6.27 21.85 3.22
N VAL A 30 5.64 20.67 3.26
CA VAL A 30 4.79 20.21 2.15
C VAL A 30 3.62 21.17 1.90
N LYS A 31 2.97 21.71 2.95
CA LYS A 31 1.89 22.68 2.82
C LYS A 31 2.35 24.01 2.21
N SER A 32 3.61 24.38 2.43
CA SER A 32 4.18 25.61 1.85
C SER A 32 4.52 25.46 0.38
N LEU A 33 4.85 24.24 -0.06
CA LEU A 33 5.27 23.95 -1.44
C LEU A 33 4.11 23.56 -2.36
N LEU A 34 3.11 22.86 -1.84
CA LEU A 34 2.07 22.21 -2.62
C LEU A 34 0.69 22.70 -2.21
N SER A 35 -0.14 22.97 -3.19
CA SER A 35 -1.57 23.19 -3.01
C SER A 35 -2.28 21.90 -2.60
N ALA A 36 -3.50 22.01 -2.08
CA ALA A 36 -4.32 20.86 -1.71
C ALA A 36 -4.57 19.90 -2.90
N ASP A 37 -4.78 20.43 -4.09
CA ASP A 37 -5.01 19.65 -5.31
C ASP A 37 -3.75 18.89 -5.75
N GLU A 38 -2.58 19.49 -5.61
CA GLU A 38 -1.31 18.82 -5.91
C GLU A 38 -1.06 17.67 -4.94
N ILE A 39 -1.31 17.89 -3.65
CA ILE A 39 -1.23 16.84 -2.63
C ILE A 39 -2.22 15.71 -2.96
N ALA A 40 -3.46 16.04 -3.32
CA ALA A 40 -4.46 15.04 -3.71
C ALA A 40 -4.03 14.25 -4.95
N ASN A 41 -3.42 14.90 -5.94
CA ASN A 41 -2.87 14.25 -7.13
C ASN A 41 -1.70 13.30 -6.80
N LEU A 42 -0.82 13.68 -5.87
CA LEU A 42 0.25 12.81 -5.40
C LEU A 42 -0.31 11.61 -4.63
N MET A 43 -1.28 11.84 -3.75
CA MET A 43 -1.97 10.76 -3.03
C MET A 43 -2.64 9.78 -3.98
N ARG A 44 -3.28 10.26 -5.04
CA ARG A 44 -3.89 9.41 -6.07
C ARG A 44 -2.89 8.47 -6.75
N ARG A 45 -1.65 8.91 -6.95
CA ARG A 45 -0.57 8.06 -7.47
C ARG A 45 -0.18 6.97 -6.46
N ILE A 46 -0.14 7.30 -5.18
CA ILE A 46 0.14 6.32 -4.11
C ILE A 46 -0.98 5.28 -4.02
N GLU A 47 -2.25 5.70 -4.10
CA GLU A 47 -3.41 4.80 -4.13
C GLU A 47 -3.35 3.83 -5.31
N ILE A 48 -3.00 4.31 -6.51
CA ILE A 48 -2.78 3.46 -7.68
C ILE A 48 -1.65 2.44 -7.40
N ALA A 49 -0.52 2.89 -6.82
CA ALA A 49 0.61 2.01 -6.51
C ALA A 49 0.23 0.92 -5.49
N VAL A 50 -0.59 1.25 -4.49
CA VAL A 50 -1.11 0.29 -3.49
C VAL A 50 -1.98 -0.77 -4.16
N LEU A 51 -2.90 -0.38 -5.04
CA LEU A 51 -3.77 -1.33 -5.74
C LEU A 51 -2.99 -2.21 -6.73
N LEU A 52 -2.02 -1.64 -7.46
CA LEU A 52 -1.13 -2.41 -8.33
C LEU A 52 -0.30 -3.43 -7.56
N ALA A 53 0.19 -3.07 -6.37
CA ALA A 53 0.95 -3.98 -5.50
C ALA A 53 0.08 -5.10 -4.90
N GLY A 54 -1.24 -4.93 -4.88
CA GLY A 54 -2.23 -5.96 -4.53
C GLY A 54 -2.77 -6.71 -5.75
N ASP A 55 -2.10 -6.63 -6.91
CA ASP A 55 -2.49 -7.30 -8.16
C ASP A 55 -3.92 -7.01 -8.63
N PHE A 56 -4.41 -5.78 -8.35
CA PHE A 56 -5.68 -5.32 -8.89
C PHE A 56 -5.54 -5.00 -10.37
N LYS A 57 -6.52 -5.45 -11.17
CA LYS A 57 -6.56 -5.20 -12.61
C LYS A 57 -6.85 -3.72 -12.90
N TYR A 58 -6.37 -3.21 -14.02
CA TYR A 58 -6.56 -1.81 -14.44
C TYR A 58 -8.02 -1.38 -14.40
N ASP A 59 -8.94 -2.22 -14.89
CA ASP A 59 -10.35 -1.88 -14.92
C ASP A 59 -10.96 -1.74 -13.52
N GLN A 60 -10.48 -2.52 -12.56
CA GLN A 60 -10.85 -2.38 -11.14
C GLN A 60 -10.33 -1.06 -10.57
N ILE A 61 -9.07 -0.71 -10.87
CA ILE A 61 -8.44 0.54 -10.43
C ILE A 61 -9.16 1.75 -11.02
N ILE A 62 -9.47 1.72 -12.33
CA ILE A 62 -10.25 2.78 -13.01
C ILE A 62 -11.60 2.97 -12.32
N LYS A 63 -12.30 1.87 -12.06
CA LYS A 63 -13.64 1.87 -11.45
C LYS A 63 -13.60 2.42 -10.01
N THR A 64 -12.58 2.03 -9.23
CA THR A 64 -12.44 2.41 -7.82
C THR A 64 -11.97 3.84 -7.64
N LEU A 65 -10.95 4.26 -8.40
CA LEU A 65 -10.30 5.56 -8.22
C LEU A 65 -10.76 6.62 -9.21
N LYS A 66 -11.53 6.24 -10.24
CA LYS A 66 -11.99 7.12 -11.33
C LYS A 66 -10.83 7.85 -12.01
N VAL A 67 -9.76 7.13 -12.31
CA VAL A 67 -8.55 7.64 -12.96
C VAL A 67 -8.41 7.12 -14.37
N GLY A 68 -7.71 7.85 -15.24
CA GLY A 68 -7.40 7.39 -16.60
C GLY A 68 -6.31 6.30 -16.61
N ARG A 69 -6.36 5.45 -17.64
CA ARG A 69 -5.42 4.34 -17.86
C ARG A 69 -3.95 4.80 -17.94
N ASP A 70 -3.71 5.98 -18.51
CA ASP A 70 -2.36 6.54 -18.66
C ASP A 70 -1.69 6.81 -17.31
N LYS A 71 -2.46 7.31 -16.31
CA LYS A 71 -1.96 7.52 -14.96
C LYS A 71 -1.56 6.20 -14.30
N ILE A 72 -2.35 5.14 -14.50
CA ILE A 72 -2.06 3.80 -13.96
C ILE A 72 -0.80 3.24 -14.61
N SER A 73 -0.70 3.33 -15.93
CA SER A 73 0.46 2.87 -16.70
C SER A 73 1.74 3.59 -16.29
N ALA A 74 1.68 4.91 -16.07
CA ALA A 74 2.83 5.69 -15.59
C ALA A 74 3.31 5.24 -14.21
N VAL A 75 2.37 4.98 -13.28
CA VAL A 75 2.71 4.48 -11.94
C VAL A 75 3.27 3.05 -12.01
N GLN A 76 2.68 2.18 -12.84
CA GLN A 76 3.17 0.82 -13.02
C GLN A 76 4.59 0.80 -13.57
N LYS A 77 4.89 1.63 -14.57
CA LYS A 77 6.25 1.76 -15.11
C LYS A 77 7.27 2.11 -14.02
N ASN A 78 6.91 3.02 -13.11
CA ASN A 78 7.77 3.39 -11.99
C ASN A 78 7.87 2.27 -10.95
N LEU A 79 6.79 1.51 -10.70
CA LEU A 79 6.81 0.36 -9.79
C LEU A 79 7.70 -0.78 -10.29
N LEU A 80 7.84 -0.95 -11.60
CA LEU A 80 8.68 -2.00 -12.18
C LEU A 80 10.17 -1.69 -12.10
N GLN A 81 10.56 -0.45 -11.78
CA GLN A 81 11.97 -0.09 -11.57
C GLN A 81 12.48 -0.69 -10.25
N ASP A 82 13.73 -1.11 -10.23
CA ASP A 82 14.31 -1.80 -9.06
C ASP A 82 14.45 -0.86 -7.85
N ASP A 83 14.78 0.41 -8.08
CA ASP A 83 14.95 1.47 -7.10
C ASP A 83 13.67 2.27 -6.81
N SER A 84 12.51 1.71 -7.14
CA SER A 84 11.23 2.42 -7.01
C SER A 84 10.91 2.82 -5.58
N GLY A 85 10.84 4.13 -5.32
CA GLY A 85 10.35 4.69 -4.08
C GLY A 85 8.91 4.27 -3.75
N TYR A 86 8.07 3.96 -4.76
CA TYR A 86 6.75 3.41 -4.56
C TYR A 86 6.77 2.04 -3.88
N LYS A 87 7.70 1.14 -4.25
CA LYS A 87 7.84 -0.17 -3.59
C LYS A 87 8.09 0.00 -2.09
N ILE A 88 9.00 0.92 -1.73
CA ILE A 88 9.35 1.19 -0.32
C ILE A 88 8.13 1.73 0.44
N ILE A 89 7.47 2.75 -0.10
CA ILE A 89 6.33 3.39 0.56
C ILE A 89 5.15 2.43 0.68
N VAL A 90 4.79 1.72 -0.39
CA VAL A 90 3.68 0.76 -0.39
C VAL A 90 3.94 -0.35 0.64
N LYS A 91 5.13 -0.94 0.66
CA LYS A 91 5.52 -1.94 1.66
C LYS A 91 5.34 -1.41 3.09
N ARG A 92 5.86 -0.22 3.38
CA ARG A 92 5.73 0.41 4.71
C ARG A 92 4.27 0.70 5.08
N LEU A 93 3.45 1.16 4.13
CA LEU A 93 2.02 1.42 4.36
C LEU A 93 1.27 0.14 4.72
N ILE A 94 1.48 -0.94 3.97
CA ILE A 94 0.88 -2.25 4.23
C ILE A 94 1.32 -2.80 5.60
N GLU A 95 2.62 -2.78 5.90
CA GLU A 95 3.15 -3.24 7.17
C GLU A 95 2.58 -2.44 8.37
N ASN A 96 2.54 -1.12 8.25
CA ASN A 96 1.97 -0.25 9.28
C ASN A 96 0.48 -0.50 9.47
N ARG A 97 -0.25 -0.77 8.39
CA ARG A 97 -1.68 -1.08 8.48
C ARG A 97 -1.90 -2.43 9.15
N LYS A 98 -1.16 -3.47 8.76
CA LYS A 98 -1.19 -4.79 9.43
C LYS A 98 -0.90 -4.69 10.93
N LYS A 99 0.10 -3.91 11.32
CA LYS A 99 0.41 -3.67 12.75
C LYS A 99 -0.75 -3.00 13.50
N ARG A 100 -1.45 -2.06 12.85
CA ARG A 100 -2.62 -1.40 13.45
C ARG A 100 -3.80 -2.35 13.58
N LEU A 101 -4.08 -3.16 12.58
CA LEU A 101 -5.16 -4.16 12.63
C LEU A 101 -4.93 -5.14 13.78
N LYS A 102 -3.74 -5.71 13.89
CA LYS A 102 -3.38 -6.60 15.02
C LYS A 102 -3.53 -5.96 16.40
N ARG A 103 -3.25 -4.66 16.54
CA ARG A 103 -3.48 -3.94 17.79
C ARG A 103 -4.96 -3.81 18.11
N VAL A 104 -5.78 -3.45 17.11
CA VAL A 104 -7.22 -3.32 17.25
C VAL A 104 -7.84 -4.67 17.64
N GLU A 105 -7.45 -5.76 16.97
CA GLU A 105 -7.90 -7.12 17.29
C GLU A 105 -7.53 -7.53 18.72
N LYS A 106 -6.32 -7.19 19.16
CA LYS A 106 -5.89 -7.45 20.53
C LYS A 106 -6.73 -6.64 21.54
N GLU A 107 -6.87 -5.34 21.31
CA GLU A 107 -7.69 -4.46 22.14
C GLU A 107 -9.14 -4.93 22.19
N GLU A 108 -9.67 -5.49 21.08
CA GLU A 108 -11.01 -6.06 21.02
C GLU A 108 -11.15 -7.37 21.79
N LYS A 109 -10.11 -8.22 21.77
CA LYS A 109 -10.07 -9.44 22.61
C LYS A 109 -10.01 -9.08 24.08
N ASP A 110 -9.10 -8.20 24.48
CA ASP A 110 -8.95 -7.75 25.85
C ASP A 110 -10.21 -7.05 26.37
N ALA A 111 -10.91 -6.29 25.48
CA ALA A 111 -12.18 -5.64 25.82
C ALA A 111 -13.37 -6.61 25.90
N ARG A 112 -13.35 -7.76 25.21
CA ARG A 112 -14.37 -8.82 25.34
C ARG A 112 -14.21 -9.61 26.63
N GLU A 113 -12.96 -9.79 27.07
CA GLU A 113 -12.65 -10.45 28.34
C GLU A 113 -12.97 -9.56 29.54
N SER A 114 -12.85 -8.24 29.41
CA SER A 114 -13.30 -7.27 30.42
C SER A 114 -14.73 -6.82 30.14
N LEU A 115 -15.71 -7.58 30.64
CA LEU A 115 -17.14 -7.33 30.52
C LEU A 115 -17.54 -5.95 31.06
N SER A 116 -17.52 -4.91 30.24
CA SER A 116 -18.18 -3.65 30.50
C SER A 116 -18.99 -3.18 29.29
N PRO A 117 -20.32 -3.02 29.42
CA PRO A 117 -21.23 -2.70 28.31
C PRO A 117 -21.05 -1.27 27.75
N LEU A 118 -20.28 -0.41 28.40
CA LEU A 118 -20.06 0.99 28.00
C LEU A 118 -19.09 1.19 26.84
N ASN A 119 -18.30 0.19 26.47
CA ASN A 119 -17.32 0.28 25.39
C ASN A 119 -17.88 0.00 23.99
N ALA A 120 -19.13 -0.45 23.89
CA ALA A 120 -19.77 -0.77 22.62
C ALA A 120 -20.12 0.47 21.76
N ILE A 121 -20.21 1.65 22.37
CA ILE A 121 -20.75 2.86 21.71
C ILE A 121 -19.68 3.67 20.94
N LYS A 122 -18.38 3.45 21.17
CA LYS A 122 -17.30 4.24 20.52
C LYS A 122 -16.89 3.77 19.12
N ARG A 123 -17.54 2.75 18.54
CA ARG A 123 -16.99 2.01 17.37
C ARG A 123 -17.50 2.43 16.00
N HIS A 124 -18.34 3.43 15.86
CA HIS A 124 -18.83 3.88 14.56
C HIS A 124 -18.40 5.31 14.27
N SER A 125 -17.15 5.46 13.85
CA SER A 125 -16.76 6.62 13.07
C SER A 125 -16.59 6.17 11.62
N PRO A 126 -17.52 6.50 10.72
CA PRO A 126 -17.33 6.27 9.29
C PRO A 126 -16.30 7.30 8.81
N ALA A 127 -15.04 7.05 9.08
CA ALA A 127 -13.99 7.84 8.50
C ALA A 127 -13.89 7.45 7.02
N SER A 128 -14.35 8.32 6.16
CA SER A 128 -14.13 8.32 4.71
C SER A 128 -12.64 8.47 4.37
N ARG A 129 -11.84 7.49 4.78
CA ARG A 129 -10.41 7.42 4.51
C ARG A 129 -10.18 6.42 3.40
N ILE A 130 -10.12 6.89 2.17
CA ILE A 130 -9.95 6.06 0.98
C ILE A 130 -8.72 5.16 1.12
N LEU A 131 -7.56 5.70 1.46
CA LEU A 131 -6.32 4.92 1.55
C LEU A 131 -6.34 3.78 2.58
N PRO A 132 -6.83 3.95 3.83
CA PRO A 132 -6.98 2.83 4.74
C PRO A 132 -7.86 1.70 4.22
N ASN A 133 -8.99 2.02 3.59
CA ASN A 133 -9.89 1.02 3.02
C ASN A 133 -9.24 0.27 1.85
N LEU A 134 -8.47 0.97 1.00
CA LEU A 134 -7.70 0.34 -0.07
C LEU A 134 -6.60 -0.58 0.47
N LEU A 135 -5.93 -0.18 1.55
CA LEU A 135 -4.93 -1.02 2.20
C LEU A 135 -5.56 -2.28 2.81
N ASP A 136 -6.75 -2.18 3.39
CA ASP A 136 -7.48 -3.34 3.90
C ASP A 136 -7.85 -4.31 2.77
N ALA A 137 -8.40 -3.80 1.67
CA ALA A 137 -8.73 -4.62 0.49
C ALA A 137 -7.49 -5.29 -0.14
N VAL A 138 -6.34 -4.62 -0.14
CA VAL A 138 -5.08 -5.20 -0.62
C VAL A 138 -4.58 -6.28 0.32
N ILE A 139 -4.67 -6.07 1.64
CA ILE A 139 -4.24 -7.05 2.65
C ILE A 139 -5.10 -8.29 2.57
N GLU A 140 -6.42 -8.14 2.53
CA GLU A 140 -7.38 -9.23 2.38
C GLU A 140 -7.07 -10.07 1.15
N LYS A 141 -6.96 -9.43 -0.03
CA LYS A 141 -6.63 -10.13 -1.26
C LYS A 141 -5.29 -10.86 -1.19
N MET A 142 -4.24 -10.25 -0.62
CA MET A 142 -2.93 -10.91 -0.47
C MET A 142 -2.96 -12.09 0.50
N GLU A 143 -3.88 -12.13 1.44
CA GLU A 143 -4.08 -13.26 2.36
C GLU A 143 -4.85 -14.38 1.67
N ASP A 144 -5.91 -14.06 0.93
CA ASP A 144 -6.67 -15.00 0.09
C ASP A 144 -5.78 -15.69 -0.95
N ASP A 145 -4.95 -14.92 -1.68
CA ASP A 145 -4.02 -15.46 -2.68
C ASP A 145 -3.01 -16.44 -2.06
N LYS A 146 -2.52 -16.15 -0.84
CA LYS A 146 -1.61 -17.07 -0.12
C LYS A 146 -2.30 -18.33 0.35
N ASP A 147 -3.53 -18.25 0.76
CA ASP A 147 -4.28 -19.43 1.21
C ASP A 147 -4.67 -20.31 0.03
N LEU A 148 -5.04 -19.72 -1.12
CA LEU A 148 -5.22 -20.44 -2.39
C LEU A 148 -3.92 -21.11 -2.86
N GLU A 149 -2.77 -20.44 -2.73
CA GLU A 149 -1.47 -21.02 -3.08
C GLU A 149 -1.14 -22.22 -2.20
N LYS A 150 -1.38 -22.14 -0.88
CA LYS A 150 -1.21 -23.25 0.05
C LYS A 150 -2.13 -24.42 -0.30
N GLU A 151 -3.40 -24.15 -0.59
CA GLU A 151 -4.34 -25.18 -1.00
C GLU A 151 -3.91 -25.84 -2.31
N ALA A 152 -3.46 -25.07 -3.31
CA ALA A 152 -2.95 -25.58 -4.57
C ALA A 152 -1.73 -26.50 -4.37
N LEU A 153 -0.83 -26.16 -3.45
CA LEU A 153 0.33 -27.00 -3.10
C LEU A 153 -0.09 -28.32 -2.44
N LEU A 154 -1.16 -28.32 -1.64
CA LEU A 154 -1.71 -29.53 -1.02
C LEU A 154 -2.38 -30.45 -2.04
N PHE A 155 -2.95 -29.89 -3.12
CA PHE A 155 -3.62 -30.64 -4.19
C PHE A 155 -2.69 -31.07 -5.34
N THR A 156 -1.41 -30.72 -5.31
CA THR A 156 -0.47 -31.18 -6.35
C THR A 156 -0.25 -32.68 -6.16
N PRO A 157 -0.74 -33.56 -7.06
CA PRO A 157 -0.58 -35.02 -6.89
C PRO A 157 0.92 -35.35 -6.93
N SER A 158 1.39 -36.08 -5.93
CA SER A 158 2.75 -36.59 -5.90
C SER A 158 3.03 -37.27 -7.23
N ARG A 159 3.98 -36.78 -7.99
CA ARG A 159 4.38 -37.33 -9.27
C ARG A 159 4.78 -38.79 -9.01
N ALA A 160 3.95 -39.74 -9.46
CA ALA A 160 4.26 -41.14 -9.35
C ALA A 160 5.66 -41.40 -9.95
N PRO A 161 6.52 -42.20 -9.30
CA PRO A 161 7.86 -42.44 -9.80
C PRO A 161 7.77 -43.13 -11.17
N PHE A 162 8.48 -42.55 -12.13
CA PHE A 162 8.62 -43.11 -13.47
C PHE A 162 9.09 -44.56 -13.36
N ARG A 163 8.22 -45.50 -13.65
CA ARG A 163 8.57 -46.92 -13.79
C ARG A 163 9.38 -47.06 -15.07
N ASN A 164 10.73 -47.11 -14.94
CA ASN A 164 11.61 -47.54 -16.01
C ASN A 164 11.33 -49.00 -16.30
N ASN A 165 10.52 -49.29 -17.32
CA ASN A 165 10.50 -50.60 -17.96
C ASN A 165 11.67 -50.67 -18.94
N LYS A 166 12.80 -51.21 -18.48
CA LYS A 166 13.80 -51.79 -19.38
C LYS A 166 13.28 -53.14 -19.86
N LYS A 167 13.10 -53.28 -21.15
CA LYS A 167 13.26 -54.49 -21.94
C LYS A 167 14.20 -54.21 -23.07
#